data_59c7a1e911fae906087b2b1b5479d2a1
#
_entry.id   59c7a1e911fae906087b2b1b5479d2a1
#
_cell.length_a   1.000
_cell.length_b   1.000
_cell.length_c   1.000
_cell.angle_alpha   90.00
_cell.angle_beta   90.00
_cell.angle_gamma   90.00
#
_symmetry.space_group_name_H-M   'P 1'
#
loop_
_entity.id
_entity.type
_entity.pdbx_description
1 polymer ?
#
loop_
_entity_poly.entity_id
_entity_poly.type
_entity_poly.pdbx_seq_one_letter_code
_entity_poly.pdbx_strand_id
1 'polypeptide(L)'
;EIGVRLVGSEMCIRDRKYSNIHLIYFSPTHTSAKIVYAIAEGMGATSMSESDVTCESLDMEEYIDDELTIIAAPVYGGRVAETAMERFRMFRSAHHAPVVPVVLYGNRDYEDALKELCDLVSEQGFVPVAAGAFIGEHSFSRKGMPIAEGRPDESDLNQATEFGKKIIEELEKVSCVECLSALEVKGNFPYRVKGPSTPQAPVTDNDLCTQCEYCVDVCPTHAISLADEGMYSDPNLCIKCCACVKECPEGARTFDTPYTAMLHKNFSARREPEIFF
;
A
#
# COMPACT_ATOMS: atom_id res chain seq x y z
N GLU A 1 -22.04 -50.48 -10.52
CA GLU A 1 -21.05 -49.71 -9.74
C GLU A 1 -20.98 -48.32 -10.33
N ILE A 2 -21.56 -47.37 -9.62
CA ILE A 2 -21.51 -45.95 -10.00
C ILE A 2 -20.27 -45.36 -9.30
N GLY A 3 -19.23 -45.14 -10.06
CA GLY A 3 -18.04 -44.44 -9.58
C GLY A 3 -18.40 -43.04 -9.15
N VAL A 4 -18.29 -42.76 -7.86
CA VAL A 4 -18.32 -41.39 -7.31
C VAL A 4 -17.10 -40.67 -7.86
N ARG A 5 -17.32 -39.82 -8.83
CA ARG A 5 -16.33 -38.84 -9.29
C ARG A 5 -16.21 -37.79 -8.20
N LEU A 6 -15.14 -37.82 -7.43
CA LEU A 6 -14.73 -36.72 -6.55
C LEU A 6 -14.55 -35.49 -7.41
N VAL A 7 -15.52 -34.58 -7.36
CA VAL A 7 -15.43 -33.23 -7.91
C VAL A 7 -14.81 -32.39 -6.81
N GLY A 8 -13.63 -31.84 -7.07
CA GLY A 8 -12.89 -30.97 -6.18
C GLY A 8 -11.46 -31.48 -6.04
N SER A 9 -10.60 -31.14 -7.01
CA SER A 9 -9.17 -31.23 -6.76
C SER A 9 -8.80 -30.12 -5.76
N GLU A 10 -8.85 -30.46 -4.45
CA GLU A 10 -8.12 -29.70 -3.46
C GLU A 10 -6.64 -29.69 -3.91
N MET A 11 -6.22 -28.61 -4.52
CA MET A 11 -4.84 -28.44 -4.96
C MET A 11 -4.04 -28.17 -3.70
N CYS A 12 -3.39 -29.21 -3.15
CA CYS A 12 -2.54 -29.09 -1.98
C CYS A 12 -1.46 -28.04 -2.19
N ILE A 13 -1.22 -27.18 -1.21
CA ILE A 13 -0.15 -26.17 -1.20
C ILE A 13 1.22 -26.78 -1.53
N ARG A 14 1.48 -28.03 -1.14
CA ARG A 14 2.73 -28.75 -1.41
C ARG A 14 3.10 -28.89 -2.89
N ASP A 15 2.12 -28.80 -3.79
CA ASP A 15 2.33 -28.88 -5.24
C ASP A 15 2.40 -27.48 -5.89
N ARG A 16 2.03 -26.42 -5.16
CA ARG A 16 2.15 -25.02 -5.58
C ARG A 16 3.52 -24.50 -5.15
N LYS A 17 4.48 -24.47 -6.07
CA LYS A 17 5.58 -23.52 -5.95
C LYS A 17 5.00 -22.15 -6.25
N TYR A 18 4.86 -21.27 -5.24
CA TYR A 18 4.52 -19.87 -5.42
C TYR A 18 5.67 -19.12 -6.11
N SER A 19 5.94 -19.51 -7.35
CA SER A 19 7.01 -18.92 -8.16
C SER A 19 6.53 -17.65 -8.86
N ASN A 20 5.23 -17.47 -9.01
CA ASN A 20 4.60 -16.29 -9.58
C ASN A 20 3.87 -15.53 -8.46
N ILE A 21 4.21 -14.27 -8.27
CA ILE A 21 3.65 -13.40 -7.24
C ILE A 21 3.05 -12.18 -7.92
N HIS A 22 1.80 -11.87 -7.57
CA HIS A 22 1.14 -10.67 -8.05
C HIS A 22 1.31 -9.53 -7.05
N LEU A 23 1.82 -8.41 -7.52
CA LEU A 23 2.00 -7.18 -6.76
C LEU A 23 0.90 -6.19 -7.10
N ILE A 24 0.05 -5.85 -6.14
CA ILE A 24 -0.97 -4.81 -6.27
C ILE A 24 -0.62 -3.70 -5.32
N TYR A 25 -0.48 -2.47 -5.79
CA TYR A 25 -0.17 -1.38 -4.88
C TYR A 25 -0.69 -0.02 -5.33
N PHE A 26 -0.93 0.82 -4.32
CA PHE A 26 -1.10 2.25 -4.44
C PHE A 26 0.09 2.92 -3.76
N SER A 27 0.94 3.63 -4.52
CA SER A 27 2.25 4.08 -4.02
C SER A 27 2.69 5.46 -4.52
N PRO A 28 1.98 6.55 -4.15
CA PRO A 28 2.25 7.89 -4.67
C PRO A 28 3.67 8.40 -4.46
N THR A 29 4.38 7.90 -3.45
CA THR A 29 5.77 8.27 -3.12
C THR A 29 6.71 7.06 -3.13
N HIS A 30 6.36 6.02 -3.89
CA HIS A 30 7.11 4.79 -4.13
C HIS A 30 7.44 3.94 -2.88
N THR A 31 6.96 4.31 -1.69
CA THR A 31 7.27 3.59 -0.46
C THR A 31 6.59 2.23 -0.38
N SER A 32 5.30 2.12 -0.78
CA SER A 32 4.58 0.85 -0.82
C SER A 32 5.18 -0.09 -1.87
N ALA A 33 5.49 0.41 -3.06
CA ALA A 33 6.14 -0.35 -4.12
C ALA A 33 7.47 -0.98 -3.63
N LYS A 34 8.36 -0.18 -3.02
CA LYS A 34 9.65 -0.69 -2.49
C LYS A 34 9.48 -1.87 -1.53
N ILE A 35 8.49 -1.81 -0.64
CA ILE A 35 8.25 -2.87 0.35
C ILE A 35 7.67 -4.12 -0.31
N VAL A 36 6.70 -4.01 -1.23
CA VAL A 36 6.14 -5.20 -1.87
C VAL A 36 7.17 -5.95 -2.71
N TYR A 37 8.06 -5.23 -3.40
CA TYR A 37 9.17 -5.84 -4.13
C TYR A 37 10.16 -6.57 -3.21
N ALA A 38 10.51 -5.97 -2.06
CA ALA A 38 11.41 -6.60 -1.09
C ALA A 38 10.77 -7.86 -0.47
N ILE A 39 9.46 -7.85 -0.19
CA ILE A 39 8.73 -9.04 0.29
C ILE A 39 8.75 -10.13 -0.79
N ALA A 40 8.42 -9.79 -2.04
CA ALA A 40 8.40 -10.74 -3.15
C ALA A 40 9.80 -11.36 -3.43
N GLU A 41 10.86 -10.56 -3.33
CA GLU A 41 12.23 -11.06 -3.39
C GLU A 41 12.50 -12.08 -2.28
N GLY A 42 12.09 -11.77 -1.05
CA GLY A 42 12.20 -12.68 0.08
C GLY A 42 11.43 -13.99 -0.10
N MET A 43 10.28 -13.96 -0.78
CA MET A 43 9.51 -15.15 -1.14
C MET A 43 10.19 -16.01 -2.21
N GLY A 44 11.26 -15.53 -2.83
CA GLY A 44 11.93 -16.23 -3.92
C GLY A 44 11.14 -16.22 -5.23
N ALA A 45 10.41 -15.12 -5.50
CA ALA A 45 9.66 -14.93 -6.73
C ALA A 45 10.56 -15.10 -7.97
N THR A 46 10.18 -15.99 -8.88
CA THR A 46 10.87 -16.18 -10.16
C THR A 46 10.19 -15.41 -11.29
N SER A 47 8.93 -15.07 -11.09
CA SER A 47 8.12 -14.22 -11.97
C SER A 47 7.22 -13.33 -11.10
N MET A 48 7.00 -12.11 -11.55
CA MET A 48 6.11 -11.15 -10.89
C MET A 48 5.18 -10.53 -11.93
N SER A 49 3.89 -10.51 -11.62
CA SER A 49 2.89 -9.68 -12.28
C SER A 49 2.66 -8.44 -11.41
N GLU A 50 2.29 -7.33 -12.03
CA GLU A 50 2.19 -6.03 -11.35
C GLU A 50 0.95 -5.27 -11.77
N SER A 51 0.23 -4.76 -10.79
CA SER A 51 -0.88 -3.84 -10.95
C SER A 51 -0.62 -2.58 -10.10
N ASP A 52 0.08 -1.62 -10.69
CA ASP A 52 0.22 -0.28 -10.09
C ASP A 52 -1.06 0.52 -10.31
N VAL A 53 -1.85 0.64 -9.27
CA VAL A 53 -3.09 1.41 -9.30
C VAL A 53 -2.91 2.82 -8.71
N THR A 54 -1.71 3.38 -8.76
CA THR A 54 -1.42 4.69 -8.16
C THR A 54 -2.08 5.84 -8.89
N CYS A 55 -2.00 5.89 -10.21
CA CYS A 55 -2.57 6.98 -11.02
C CYS A 55 -3.82 6.57 -11.79
N GLU A 56 -3.97 5.27 -12.08
CA GLU A 56 -5.08 4.73 -12.84
C GLU A 56 -5.84 3.67 -12.05
N SER A 57 -7.09 3.48 -12.37
CA SER A 57 -7.93 2.41 -11.87
C SER A 57 -8.17 1.40 -12.99
N LEU A 58 -8.50 0.17 -12.65
CA LEU A 58 -8.92 -0.82 -13.64
C LEU A 58 -10.29 -0.43 -14.23
N ASP A 59 -10.47 -0.72 -15.53
CA ASP A 59 -11.76 -0.50 -16.21
C ASP A 59 -12.80 -1.59 -15.87
N MET A 60 -12.33 -2.78 -15.45
CA MET A 60 -13.17 -3.92 -15.08
C MET A 60 -12.57 -4.70 -13.93
N GLU A 61 -13.38 -5.52 -13.26
CA GLU A 61 -12.90 -6.42 -12.21
C GLU A 61 -11.87 -7.42 -12.75
N GLU A 62 -10.78 -7.60 -12.02
CA GLU A 62 -9.73 -8.58 -12.29
C GLU A 62 -9.80 -9.72 -11.29
N TYR A 63 -9.79 -10.96 -11.79
CA TYR A 63 -9.80 -12.17 -10.98
C TYR A 63 -8.41 -12.79 -10.91
N ILE A 64 -7.94 -12.98 -9.66
CA ILE A 64 -6.62 -13.54 -9.35
C ILE A 64 -6.85 -14.80 -8.50
N ASP A 65 -6.65 -15.97 -9.09
CA ASP A 65 -7.00 -17.23 -8.45
C ASP A 65 -5.82 -18.19 -8.24
N ASP A 66 -4.77 -18.07 -9.05
CA ASP A 66 -3.67 -19.04 -9.08
C ASP A 66 -2.33 -18.46 -8.58
N GLU A 67 -2.32 -17.23 -8.04
CA GLU A 67 -1.11 -16.52 -7.62
C GLU A 67 -1.17 -16.14 -6.14
N LEU A 68 0.00 -16.10 -5.50
CA LEU A 68 0.14 -15.44 -4.20
C LEU A 68 0.22 -13.93 -4.44
N THR A 69 -0.70 -13.19 -3.84
CA THR A 69 -0.81 -11.75 -4.05
C THR A 69 -0.24 -10.97 -2.87
N ILE A 70 0.50 -9.89 -3.13
CA ILE A 70 0.85 -8.88 -2.13
C ILE A 70 0.09 -7.61 -2.48
N ILE A 71 -0.72 -7.11 -1.55
CA ILE A 71 -1.49 -5.87 -1.76
C ILE A 71 -1.06 -4.80 -0.77
N ALA A 72 -0.67 -3.60 -1.24
CA ALA A 72 -0.10 -2.58 -0.37
C ALA A 72 -0.63 -1.17 -0.61
N ALA A 73 -0.86 -0.43 0.47
CA ALA A 73 -1.29 0.96 0.43
C ALA A 73 -0.73 1.81 1.59
N PRO A 74 -0.63 3.14 1.40
CA PRO A 74 -0.30 4.06 2.47
C PRO A 74 -1.47 4.29 3.42
N VAL A 75 -1.12 4.65 4.66
CA VAL A 75 -2.06 5.00 5.73
C VAL A 75 -2.26 6.51 5.80
N TYR A 76 -3.48 6.96 5.62
CA TYR A 76 -3.85 8.37 5.76
C TYR A 76 -4.87 8.55 6.89
N GLY A 77 -4.42 9.17 7.98
CA GLY A 77 -5.26 9.42 9.16
C GLY A 77 -5.69 8.16 9.91
N GLY A 78 -4.85 7.11 9.94
CA GLY A 78 -5.11 5.85 10.65
C GLY A 78 -6.03 4.87 9.90
N ARG A 79 -6.31 5.12 8.63
CA ARG A 79 -7.08 4.29 7.70
C ARG A 79 -6.31 4.13 6.39
N VAL A 80 -6.62 3.14 5.62
CA VAL A 80 -6.08 3.03 4.25
C VAL A 80 -6.45 4.28 3.45
N ALA A 81 -5.60 4.70 2.52
CA ALA A 81 -5.94 5.77 1.58
C ALA A 81 -7.23 5.43 0.84
N GLU A 82 -8.24 6.31 0.88
CA GLU A 82 -9.58 6.04 0.35
C GLU A 82 -9.54 5.71 -1.15
N THR A 83 -8.76 6.49 -1.92
CA THR A 83 -8.54 6.21 -3.36
C THR A 83 -7.93 4.82 -3.60
N ALA A 84 -7.04 4.35 -2.72
CA ALA A 84 -6.51 2.98 -2.81
C ALA A 84 -7.59 1.94 -2.55
N MET A 85 -8.43 2.13 -1.50
CA MET A 85 -9.54 1.23 -1.18
C MET A 85 -10.53 1.11 -2.34
N GLU A 86 -10.86 2.24 -2.99
CA GLU A 86 -11.76 2.25 -4.16
C GLU A 86 -11.18 1.42 -5.30
N ARG A 87 -9.88 1.59 -5.61
CA ARG A 87 -9.20 0.89 -6.71
C ARG A 87 -8.98 -0.59 -6.40
N PHE A 88 -8.66 -0.93 -5.15
CA PHE A 88 -8.49 -2.32 -4.73
C PHE A 88 -9.78 -3.13 -4.80
N ARG A 89 -10.96 -2.49 -4.73
CA ARG A 89 -12.26 -3.16 -4.90
C ARG A 89 -12.44 -3.80 -6.28
N MET A 90 -11.60 -3.48 -7.24
CA MET A 90 -11.63 -4.07 -8.58
C MET A 90 -10.98 -5.45 -8.67
N PHE A 91 -10.23 -5.88 -7.64
CA PHE A 91 -9.58 -7.19 -7.60
C PHE A 91 -10.43 -8.19 -6.83
N ARG A 92 -10.53 -9.42 -7.34
CA ARG A 92 -11.35 -10.49 -6.79
C ARG A 92 -10.59 -11.81 -6.80
N SER A 93 -11.00 -12.74 -5.92
CA SER A 93 -10.64 -14.15 -6.05
C SER A 93 -11.90 -15.03 -5.95
N ALA A 94 -12.08 -15.93 -6.90
CA ALA A 94 -13.15 -16.92 -6.90
C ALA A 94 -12.74 -18.21 -6.20
N HIS A 95 -11.43 -18.46 -6.05
CA HIS A 95 -10.87 -19.72 -5.55
C HIS A 95 -10.01 -19.54 -4.29
N HIS A 96 -10.30 -18.49 -3.50
CA HIS A 96 -9.62 -18.26 -2.21
C HIS A 96 -8.09 -18.14 -2.34
N ALA A 97 -7.62 -17.37 -3.32
CA ALA A 97 -6.18 -17.13 -3.52
C ALA A 97 -5.55 -16.50 -2.26
N PRO A 98 -4.33 -16.92 -1.90
CA PRO A 98 -3.61 -16.35 -0.77
C PRO A 98 -3.20 -14.90 -1.02
N VAL A 99 -3.35 -14.05 0.00
CA VAL A 99 -2.96 -12.64 -0.09
C VAL A 99 -2.20 -12.18 1.15
N VAL A 100 -1.28 -11.25 0.96
CA VAL A 100 -0.52 -10.59 2.02
C VAL A 100 -0.84 -9.10 2.02
N PRO A 101 -1.78 -8.63 2.87
CA PRO A 101 -2.05 -7.22 3.06
C PRO A 101 -0.90 -6.50 3.76
N VAL A 102 -0.50 -5.35 3.20
CA VAL A 102 0.60 -4.54 3.71
C VAL A 102 0.18 -3.08 3.77
N VAL A 103 0.43 -2.42 4.90
CA VAL A 103 0.20 -0.98 5.01
C VAL A 103 1.49 -0.25 5.32
N LEU A 104 1.64 0.97 4.75
CA LEU A 104 2.78 1.83 5.01
C LEU A 104 2.34 3.13 5.68
N TYR A 105 2.98 3.46 6.80
CA TYR A 105 2.62 4.64 7.58
C TYR A 105 3.84 5.51 7.90
N GLY A 106 3.59 6.82 8.01
CA GLY A 106 4.62 7.83 8.27
C GLY A 106 4.98 7.95 9.75
N ASN A 107 5.40 6.87 10.39
CA ASN A 107 5.96 6.82 11.76
C ASN A 107 5.02 7.20 12.92
N ARG A 108 3.78 7.70 12.67
CA ARG A 108 2.83 8.02 13.75
C ARG A 108 2.15 6.77 14.28
N ASP A 109 1.22 6.23 13.55
CA ASP A 109 0.49 4.98 13.81
C ASP A 109 -0.34 4.61 12.57
N TYR A 110 -0.62 3.31 12.39
CA TYR A 110 -1.49 2.83 11.34
C TYR A 110 -2.92 2.53 11.81
N GLU A 111 -3.16 2.57 13.13
CA GLU A 111 -4.47 2.42 13.79
C GLU A 111 -5.28 1.23 13.20
N ASP A 112 -6.37 1.50 12.45
CA ASP A 112 -7.25 0.46 11.92
C ASP A 112 -6.92 0.05 10.47
N ALA A 113 -5.92 0.68 9.83
CA ALA A 113 -5.68 0.53 8.40
C ALA A 113 -5.34 -0.91 7.98
N LEU A 114 -4.54 -1.64 8.77
CA LEU A 114 -4.18 -3.01 8.42
C LEU A 114 -5.39 -3.94 8.50
N LYS A 115 -6.21 -3.79 9.56
CA LYS A 115 -7.44 -4.55 9.68
C LYS A 115 -8.42 -4.24 8.56
N GLU A 116 -8.59 -2.96 8.22
CA GLU A 116 -9.43 -2.51 7.11
C GLU A 116 -9.01 -3.15 5.78
N LEU A 117 -7.70 -3.23 5.51
CA LEU A 117 -7.20 -3.86 4.29
C LEU A 117 -7.42 -5.39 4.31
N CYS A 118 -7.17 -6.05 5.45
CA CYS A 118 -7.45 -7.48 5.62
C CYS A 118 -8.93 -7.81 5.42
N ASP A 119 -9.82 -7.00 5.98
CA ASP A 119 -11.26 -7.20 5.85
C ASP A 119 -11.71 -7.01 4.39
N LEU A 120 -11.19 -5.98 3.70
CA LEU A 120 -11.49 -5.75 2.28
C LEU A 120 -11.13 -6.96 1.42
N VAL A 121 -9.89 -7.46 1.51
CA VAL A 121 -9.45 -8.57 0.66
C VAL A 121 -10.18 -9.86 0.98
N SER A 122 -10.58 -10.07 2.25
CA SER A 122 -11.41 -11.19 2.65
C SER A 122 -12.82 -11.11 2.05
N GLU A 123 -13.43 -9.91 2.03
CA GLU A 123 -14.73 -9.66 1.37
C GLU A 123 -14.65 -9.90 -0.15
N GLN A 124 -13.47 -9.74 -0.74
CA GLN A 124 -13.20 -9.95 -2.16
C GLN A 124 -12.86 -11.42 -2.51
N GLY A 125 -12.90 -12.32 -1.53
CA GLY A 125 -12.70 -13.75 -1.71
C GLY A 125 -11.25 -14.23 -1.57
N PHE A 126 -10.31 -13.36 -1.25
CA PHE A 126 -8.94 -13.75 -0.92
C PHE A 126 -8.83 -14.31 0.51
N VAL A 127 -7.75 -15.05 0.78
CA VAL A 127 -7.40 -15.53 2.13
C VAL A 127 -6.13 -14.81 2.60
N PRO A 128 -6.20 -13.90 3.58
CA PRO A 128 -5.02 -13.33 4.20
C PRO A 128 -4.17 -14.40 4.89
N VAL A 129 -2.93 -14.61 4.44
CA VAL A 129 -2.02 -15.64 4.98
C VAL A 129 -0.97 -15.07 5.92
N ALA A 130 -0.67 -13.79 5.78
CA ALA A 130 0.16 -13.00 6.66
C ALA A 130 -0.18 -11.52 6.42
N ALA A 131 0.23 -10.62 7.31
CA ALA A 131 0.04 -9.18 7.10
C ALA A 131 1.20 -8.38 7.71
N GLY A 132 1.43 -7.15 7.19
CA GLY A 132 2.50 -6.30 7.69
C GLY A 132 2.17 -4.81 7.71
N ALA A 133 2.69 -4.12 8.73
CA ALA A 133 2.68 -2.66 8.82
C ALA A 133 4.12 -2.15 8.82
N PHE A 134 4.54 -1.50 7.73
CA PHE A 134 5.89 -0.99 7.53
C PHE A 134 5.92 0.54 7.61
N ILE A 135 7.10 1.08 7.81
CA ILE A 135 7.29 2.52 7.91
C ILE A 135 7.82 3.07 6.59
N GLY A 136 7.17 4.12 6.10
CA GLY A 136 7.64 4.93 4.98
C GLY A 136 7.89 6.36 5.43
N GLU A 137 8.67 7.12 4.66
CA GLU A 137 8.81 8.54 4.89
C GLU A 137 7.44 9.23 4.85
N HIS A 138 7.15 10.00 5.88
CA HIS A 138 5.87 10.71 5.95
C HIS A 138 5.69 11.69 4.79
N SER A 139 4.49 11.76 4.22
CA SER A 139 4.17 12.69 3.12
C SER A 139 4.57 14.14 3.43
N PHE A 140 4.45 14.58 4.69
CA PHE A 140 4.77 15.93 5.13
C PHE A 140 6.22 16.09 5.62
N SER A 141 7.06 15.05 5.52
CA SER A 141 8.49 15.15 5.81
C SER A 141 9.14 16.14 4.84
N ARG A 142 9.93 17.06 5.40
CA ARG A 142 10.63 18.09 4.63
C ARG A 142 11.94 18.50 5.30
N LYS A 143 12.82 19.17 4.54
CA LYS A 143 14.06 19.72 5.08
C LYS A 143 13.79 20.60 6.32
N GLY A 144 14.50 20.33 7.41
CA GLY A 144 14.34 21.00 8.70
C GLY A 144 13.24 20.42 9.61
N MET A 145 12.32 19.60 9.09
CA MET A 145 11.30 18.87 9.84
C MET A 145 11.17 17.43 9.31
N PRO A 146 12.25 16.61 9.39
CA PRO A 146 12.20 15.24 8.90
C PRO A 146 11.27 14.37 9.75
N ILE A 147 10.52 13.48 9.09
CA ILE A 147 9.62 12.50 9.73
C ILE A 147 9.81 11.18 9.01
N ALA A 148 10.54 10.23 9.63
CA ALA A 148 10.97 8.99 9.02
C ALA A 148 11.66 9.20 7.65
N GLU A 149 12.49 10.25 7.56
CA GLU A 149 13.18 10.64 6.32
C GLU A 149 14.02 9.48 5.77
N GLY A 150 13.93 9.26 4.46
CA GLY A 150 14.66 8.23 3.74
C GLY A 150 14.13 6.80 3.95
N ARG A 151 13.02 6.60 4.68
CA ARG A 151 12.43 5.28 4.85
C ARG A 151 11.41 4.96 3.74
N PRO A 152 11.28 3.66 3.35
CA PRO A 152 12.00 2.50 3.86
C PRO A 152 13.49 2.55 3.49
N ASP A 153 14.35 2.35 4.50
CA ASP A 153 15.79 2.23 4.36
C ASP A 153 16.23 0.75 4.18
N GLU A 154 17.52 0.50 4.08
CA GLU A 154 18.07 -0.84 3.89
C GLU A 154 17.64 -1.81 5.01
N SER A 155 17.55 -1.34 6.26
CA SER A 155 17.08 -2.15 7.38
C SER A 155 15.61 -2.55 7.21
N ASP A 156 14.77 -1.63 6.72
CA ASP A 156 13.36 -1.91 6.46
C ASP A 156 13.18 -2.90 5.31
N LEU A 157 13.96 -2.74 4.24
CA LEU A 157 13.95 -3.65 3.10
C LEU A 157 14.42 -5.05 3.47
N ASN A 158 15.48 -5.16 4.30
CA ASN A 158 15.93 -6.44 4.82
C ASN A 158 14.86 -7.12 5.69
N GLN A 159 14.14 -6.35 6.53
CA GLN A 159 13.04 -6.90 7.32
C GLN A 159 11.87 -7.34 6.44
N ALA A 160 11.57 -6.61 5.36
CA ALA A 160 10.57 -7.00 4.37
C ALA A 160 10.96 -8.29 3.63
N THR A 161 12.22 -8.42 3.23
CA THR A 161 12.75 -9.65 2.63
C THR A 161 12.67 -10.85 3.60
N GLU A 162 13.05 -10.68 4.85
CA GLU A 162 12.92 -11.73 5.87
C GLU A 162 11.45 -12.09 6.15
N PHE A 163 10.55 -11.11 6.09
CA PHE A 163 9.11 -11.36 6.18
C PHE A 163 8.63 -12.23 5.02
N GLY A 164 9.06 -11.93 3.78
CA GLY A 164 8.76 -12.74 2.61
C GLY A 164 9.20 -14.20 2.74
N LYS A 165 10.42 -14.45 3.23
CA LYS A 165 10.94 -15.81 3.51
C LYS A 165 10.05 -16.55 4.49
N LYS A 166 9.69 -15.91 5.60
CA LYS A 166 8.82 -16.50 6.63
C LYS A 166 7.44 -16.85 6.10
N ILE A 167 6.86 -16.03 5.21
CA ILE A 167 5.56 -16.33 4.60
C ILE A 167 5.61 -17.66 3.85
N ILE A 168 6.64 -17.88 3.03
CA ILE A 168 6.79 -19.15 2.31
C ILE A 168 7.00 -20.32 3.28
N GLU A 169 7.84 -20.14 4.32
CA GLU A 169 8.06 -21.16 5.35
C GLU A 169 6.76 -21.55 6.08
N GLU A 170 5.86 -20.59 6.37
CA GLU A 170 4.57 -20.89 7.00
C GLU A 170 3.60 -21.56 6.02
N LEU A 171 3.56 -21.12 4.77
CA LEU A 171 2.74 -21.74 3.73
C LEU A 171 3.15 -23.19 3.43
N GLU A 172 4.45 -23.53 3.51
CA GLU A 172 4.94 -24.90 3.32
C GLU A 172 4.54 -25.87 4.43
N LYS A 173 4.16 -25.38 5.63
CA LYS A 173 3.73 -26.20 6.77
C LYS A 173 2.28 -26.67 6.68
N VAL A 174 1.47 -26.00 5.87
CA VAL A 174 0.02 -26.29 5.77
C VAL A 174 -0.30 -27.04 4.47
N SER A 175 -1.38 -27.80 4.48
CA SER A 175 -1.81 -28.57 3.31
C SER A 175 -2.77 -27.80 2.40
N CYS A 176 -3.45 -26.78 2.92
CA CYS A 176 -4.36 -25.90 2.17
C CYS A 176 -4.39 -24.51 2.81
N VAL A 177 -4.68 -23.48 2.01
CA VAL A 177 -4.77 -22.07 2.48
C VAL A 177 -5.91 -21.89 3.45
N GLU A 178 -7.05 -22.51 3.18
CA GLU A 178 -8.26 -22.47 4.02
C GLU A 178 -8.08 -23.19 5.36
N CYS A 179 -7.01 -24.00 5.51
CA CYS A 179 -6.66 -24.65 6.76
C CYS A 179 -5.90 -23.73 7.73
N LEU A 180 -5.48 -22.55 7.28
CA LEU A 180 -4.86 -21.55 8.14
C LEU A 180 -5.88 -21.01 9.15
N SER A 181 -5.43 -20.70 10.35
CA SER A 181 -6.24 -19.96 11.31
C SER A 181 -6.55 -18.57 10.77
N ALA A 182 -7.69 -18.00 11.14
CA ALA A 182 -7.99 -16.62 10.81
C ALA A 182 -6.87 -15.69 11.31
N LEU A 183 -6.36 -14.86 10.42
CA LEU A 183 -5.28 -13.92 10.74
C LEU A 183 -5.79 -12.82 11.67
N GLU A 184 -5.22 -12.72 12.86
CA GLU A 184 -5.51 -11.64 13.80
C GLU A 184 -4.51 -10.51 13.65
N VAL A 185 -5.00 -9.31 13.30
CA VAL A 185 -4.18 -8.10 13.16
C VAL A 185 -4.68 -7.00 14.09
N LYS A 186 -3.79 -6.05 14.40
CA LYS A 186 -4.14 -4.87 15.17
C LYS A 186 -5.15 -4.00 14.40
N GLY A 187 -6.12 -3.48 15.11
CA GLY A 187 -7.17 -2.58 14.62
C GLY A 187 -8.51 -2.86 15.30
N ASN A 188 -9.44 -1.94 15.18
CA ASN A 188 -10.76 -2.03 15.77
C ASN A 188 -11.82 -2.20 14.67
N PHE A 189 -12.96 -2.79 15.07
CA PHE A 189 -14.19 -2.73 14.29
C PHE A 189 -15.35 -2.38 15.24
N PRO A 190 -16.18 -1.37 14.95
CA PRO A 190 -16.13 -0.51 13.76
C PRO A 190 -14.86 0.34 13.70
N TYR A 191 -14.39 0.62 12.47
CA TYR A 191 -13.19 1.42 12.26
C TYR A 191 -13.37 2.85 12.74
N ARG A 192 -12.24 3.47 13.08
CA ARG A 192 -12.19 4.88 13.41
C ARG A 192 -12.80 5.75 12.32
N VAL A 193 -13.69 6.65 12.72
CA VAL A 193 -14.23 7.68 11.83
C VAL A 193 -13.19 8.79 11.69
N LYS A 194 -12.76 9.06 10.44
CA LYS A 194 -11.90 10.23 10.15
C LYS A 194 -12.69 11.51 10.42
N GLY A 195 -12.06 12.48 11.07
CA GLY A 195 -12.61 13.83 11.15
C GLY A 195 -12.71 14.49 9.76
N PRO A 196 -13.45 15.60 9.64
CA PRO A 196 -13.56 16.32 8.38
C PRO A 196 -12.17 16.76 7.88
N SER A 197 -11.88 16.49 6.61
CA SER A 197 -10.65 16.97 5.99
C SER A 197 -10.79 18.45 5.66
N THR A 198 -9.85 19.27 6.10
CA THR A 198 -9.75 20.65 5.61
C THR A 198 -9.22 20.62 4.17
N PRO A 199 -9.94 21.21 3.20
CA PRO A 199 -9.46 21.31 1.83
C PRO A 199 -8.14 22.09 1.78
N GLN A 200 -7.06 21.41 1.40
CA GLN A 200 -5.72 21.98 1.26
C GLN A 200 -4.97 21.20 0.19
N ALA A 201 -4.14 21.90 -0.56
CA ALA A 201 -3.27 21.30 -1.58
C ALA A 201 -1.89 21.97 -1.57
N PRO A 202 -0.85 21.31 -2.12
CA PRO A 202 0.45 21.94 -2.35
C PRO A 202 0.34 23.19 -3.22
N VAL A 203 1.17 24.19 -2.89
CA VAL A 203 1.30 25.43 -3.66
C VAL A 203 2.51 25.36 -4.58
N THR A 204 2.49 26.14 -5.66
CA THR A 204 3.57 26.25 -6.63
C THR A 204 4.27 27.58 -6.47
N ASP A 205 5.60 27.55 -6.42
CA ASP A 205 6.46 28.71 -6.60
C ASP A 205 6.66 28.92 -8.11
N ASN A 206 6.02 29.95 -8.66
CA ASN A 206 6.05 30.22 -10.10
C ASN A 206 7.41 30.73 -10.58
N ASP A 207 8.27 31.25 -9.70
CA ASP A 207 9.62 31.67 -10.05
C ASP A 207 10.56 30.47 -10.29
N LEU A 208 10.25 29.33 -9.67
CA LEU A 208 10.99 28.08 -9.83
C LEU A 208 10.35 27.14 -10.85
N CYS A 209 9.05 27.25 -11.08
CA CYS A 209 8.28 26.30 -11.88
C CYS A 209 8.56 26.47 -13.37
N THR A 210 9.08 25.41 -14.01
CA THR A 210 9.30 25.34 -15.47
C THR A 210 8.07 24.93 -16.26
N GLN A 211 6.93 24.67 -15.60
CA GLN A 211 5.68 24.19 -16.21
C GLN A 211 5.86 22.86 -16.97
N CYS A 212 6.74 21.98 -16.50
CA CYS A 212 7.01 20.67 -17.12
C CYS A 212 5.87 19.66 -16.98
N GLU A 213 4.80 19.98 -16.24
CA GLU A 213 3.59 19.18 -16.00
C GLU A 213 3.83 17.82 -15.30
N TYR A 214 5.06 17.47 -14.93
CA TYR A 214 5.35 16.21 -14.25
C TYR A 214 4.51 16.00 -12.98
N CYS A 215 4.17 17.08 -12.27
CA CYS A 215 3.28 17.02 -11.11
C CYS A 215 1.83 16.65 -11.46
N VAL A 216 1.39 16.84 -12.70
CA VAL A 216 0.08 16.39 -13.22
C VAL A 216 0.10 14.87 -13.36
N ASP A 217 1.15 14.34 -14.01
CA ASP A 217 1.29 12.92 -14.32
C ASP A 217 1.36 12.05 -13.05
N VAL A 218 2.05 12.52 -12.00
CA VAL A 218 2.18 11.78 -10.74
C VAL A 218 1.02 11.99 -9.76
N CYS A 219 -0.02 12.73 -10.15
CA CYS A 219 -1.14 13.03 -9.25
C CYS A 219 -2.19 11.92 -9.25
N PRO A 220 -2.35 11.13 -8.18
CA PRO A 220 -3.26 9.98 -8.15
C PRO A 220 -4.74 10.34 -8.35
N THR A 221 -5.12 11.58 -8.11
CA THR A 221 -6.51 12.05 -8.16
C THR A 221 -6.73 13.11 -9.22
N HIS A 222 -5.74 13.33 -10.10
CA HIS A 222 -5.78 14.37 -11.15
C HIS A 222 -6.17 15.76 -10.63
N ALA A 223 -5.73 16.06 -9.40
CA ALA A 223 -6.03 17.33 -8.73
C ALA A 223 -5.22 18.51 -9.27
N ILE A 224 -4.30 18.31 -10.22
CA ILE A 224 -3.37 19.31 -10.70
C ILE A 224 -3.60 19.57 -12.18
N SER A 225 -3.60 20.84 -12.55
CA SER A 225 -3.74 21.28 -13.95
C SER A 225 -2.90 22.55 -14.19
N LEU A 226 -2.53 22.79 -15.45
CA LEU A 226 -1.97 24.04 -15.88
C LEU A 226 -3.12 25.06 -16.06
N ALA A 227 -3.00 26.21 -15.41
CA ALA A 227 -3.93 27.34 -15.52
C ALA A 227 -3.18 28.59 -16.00
N ASP A 228 -3.90 29.68 -16.27
CA ASP A 228 -3.32 30.93 -16.79
C ASP A 228 -2.22 31.51 -15.87
N GLU A 229 -2.36 31.31 -14.55
CA GLU A 229 -1.43 31.80 -13.53
C GLU A 229 -0.35 30.77 -13.12
N GLY A 230 -0.24 29.65 -13.83
CA GLY A 230 0.69 28.54 -13.54
C GLY A 230 0.02 27.26 -13.06
N MET A 231 0.77 26.39 -12.39
CA MET A 231 0.26 25.07 -11.95
C MET A 231 -0.72 25.24 -10.77
N TYR A 232 -1.98 24.94 -11.02
CA TYR A 232 -3.07 24.93 -10.02
C TYR A 232 -3.26 23.56 -9.40
N SER A 233 -3.64 23.51 -8.12
CA SER A 233 -4.04 22.28 -7.43
C SER A 233 -5.41 22.46 -6.78
N ASP A 234 -6.38 21.62 -7.15
CA ASP A 234 -7.69 21.60 -6.52
C ASP A 234 -7.61 20.97 -5.10
N PRO A 235 -7.88 21.76 -4.05
CA PRO A 235 -7.79 21.27 -2.67
C PRO A 235 -8.90 20.28 -2.30
N ASN A 236 -9.98 20.19 -3.09
CA ASN A 236 -11.06 19.24 -2.85
C ASN A 236 -10.75 17.84 -3.42
N LEU A 237 -9.96 17.79 -4.50
CA LEU A 237 -9.49 16.54 -5.09
C LEU A 237 -8.19 16.03 -4.47
N CYS A 238 -7.43 16.92 -3.83
CA CYS A 238 -6.11 16.60 -3.30
C CYS A 238 -6.17 15.71 -2.05
N ILE A 239 -5.59 14.51 -2.14
CA ILE A 239 -5.47 13.56 -1.02
C ILE A 239 -4.25 13.82 -0.13
N LYS A 240 -3.46 14.85 -0.38
CA LYS A 240 -2.28 15.27 0.38
C LYS A 240 -1.17 14.21 0.44
N CYS A 241 -1.05 13.41 -0.60
CA CYS A 241 0.01 12.39 -0.72
C CYS A 241 1.41 13.00 -0.88
N CYS A 242 1.50 14.25 -1.33
CA CYS A 242 2.73 14.98 -1.61
C CYS A 242 3.63 14.34 -2.69
N ALA A 243 3.13 13.47 -3.56
CA ALA A 243 3.89 12.98 -4.71
C ALA A 243 4.43 14.15 -5.54
N CYS A 244 3.57 15.08 -5.93
CA CYS A 244 3.93 16.27 -6.70
C CYS A 244 4.95 17.21 -6.00
N VAL A 245 5.10 17.11 -4.68
CA VAL A 245 6.11 17.87 -3.92
C VAL A 245 7.46 17.15 -3.95
N LYS A 246 7.43 15.82 -3.72
CA LYS A 246 8.64 15.01 -3.64
C LYS A 246 9.27 14.74 -5.02
N GLU A 247 8.44 14.66 -6.05
CA GLU A 247 8.86 14.34 -7.41
C GLU A 247 9.10 15.59 -8.29
N CYS A 248 8.87 16.80 -7.77
CA CYS A 248 9.11 18.02 -8.55
C CYS A 248 10.61 18.20 -8.81
N PRO A 249 11.08 18.14 -10.08
CA PRO A 249 12.51 18.22 -10.39
C PRO A 249 13.13 19.58 -10.01
N GLU A 250 12.32 20.64 -10.04
CA GLU A 250 12.76 22.01 -9.71
C GLU A 250 12.55 22.36 -8.23
N GLY A 251 11.93 21.46 -7.44
CA GLY A 251 11.56 21.77 -6.06
C GLY A 251 10.55 22.92 -5.93
N ALA A 252 9.83 23.23 -7.01
CA ALA A 252 8.91 24.37 -7.09
C ALA A 252 7.60 24.15 -6.32
N ARG A 253 7.35 22.92 -5.83
CA ARG A 253 6.10 22.61 -5.13
C ARG A 253 6.35 22.40 -3.64
N THR A 254 5.50 23.03 -2.82
CA THR A 254 5.61 22.95 -1.36
C THR A 254 4.26 22.66 -0.73
N PHE A 255 4.29 21.95 0.39
CA PHE A 255 3.11 21.72 1.22
C PHE A 255 3.46 21.96 2.68
N ASP A 256 2.94 23.03 3.24
CA ASP A 256 3.13 23.37 4.65
C ASP A 256 1.81 23.27 5.42
N THR A 257 1.85 22.61 6.56
CA THR A 257 0.70 22.40 7.40
C THR A 257 1.13 22.44 8.87
N PRO A 258 0.31 22.98 9.77
CA PRO A 258 0.59 22.96 11.21
C PRO A 258 0.87 21.56 11.78
N TYR A 259 0.38 20.52 11.12
CA TYR A 259 0.64 19.13 11.51
C TYR A 259 2.10 18.72 11.36
N THR A 260 2.86 19.27 10.40
CA THR A 260 4.25 18.89 10.16
C THR A 260 5.10 19.07 11.40
N ALA A 261 5.02 20.23 12.05
CA ALA A 261 5.77 20.51 13.28
C ALA A 261 5.37 19.59 14.44
N MET A 262 4.07 19.32 14.60
CA MET A 262 3.56 18.40 15.61
C MET A 262 4.05 16.97 15.37
N LEU A 263 3.99 16.49 14.13
CA LEU A 263 4.45 15.16 13.76
C LEU A 263 5.94 15.01 13.97
N HIS A 264 6.74 15.97 13.50
CA HIS A 264 8.19 15.99 13.70
C HIS A 264 8.56 15.96 15.18
N LYS A 265 7.91 16.77 16.02
CA LYS A 265 8.18 16.83 17.47
C LYS A 265 7.85 15.51 18.19
N ASN A 266 6.76 14.85 17.83
CA ASN A 266 6.22 13.75 18.63
C ASN A 266 6.50 12.36 18.04
N PHE A 267 6.85 12.26 16.75
CA PHE A 267 6.99 10.99 16.04
C PHE A 267 8.30 10.89 15.24
N SER A 268 9.40 11.46 15.77
CA SER A 268 10.73 11.37 15.16
C SER A 268 11.51 10.11 15.58
N ALA A 269 11.13 9.47 16.71
CA ALA A 269 11.79 8.24 17.14
C ALA A 269 11.56 7.11 16.14
N ARG A 270 12.60 6.33 15.80
CA ARG A 270 12.49 5.19 14.90
C ARG A 270 11.50 4.18 15.47
N ARG A 271 10.58 3.71 14.61
CA ARG A 271 9.70 2.56 14.86
C ARG A 271 10.12 1.40 13.97
N GLU A 272 9.81 0.20 14.41
CA GLU A 272 10.07 -1.01 13.65
C GLU A 272 8.78 -1.54 13.02
N PRO A 273 8.85 -2.29 11.90
CA PRO A 273 7.68 -2.94 11.30
C PRO A 273 6.98 -3.91 12.26
N GLU A 274 5.67 -4.01 12.13
CA GLU A 274 4.86 -5.02 12.82
C GLU A 274 4.38 -6.04 11.78
N ILE A 275 4.59 -7.34 12.05
CA ILE A 275 4.24 -8.45 11.14
C ILE A 275 3.37 -9.46 11.87
N PHE A 276 2.45 -10.09 11.14
CA PHE A 276 1.41 -10.99 11.67
C PHE A 276 1.35 -12.27 10.83
N PHE A 277 1.12 -13.41 11.51
CA PHE A 277 0.98 -14.75 10.94
C PHE A 277 -0.17 -15.52 11.56
#